data_a18bdb53b8aad0f8d76224e6f8c6b2e8
#
_entry.id   a18bdb53b8aad0f8d76224e6f8c6b2e8
#
_cell.length_a   1.000
_cell.length_b   1.000
_cell.length_c   1.000
_cell.angle_alpha   90.00
_cell.angle_beta   90.00
_cell.angle_gamma   90.00
#
_symmetry.space_group_name_H-M   'P 1'
#
loop_
_entity.id
_entity.type
_entity.pdbx_description
1 polymer ?
#
loop_
_entity_poly.entity_id
_entity_poly.type
_entity_poly.pdbx_seq_one_letter_code
_entity_poly.pdbx_strand_id
1 'polypeptide(L)'
;DQLWGIFGVRARVVRMQLGEQQLELIEFLAPPDVRPIPVPSYSNDLWFQHFAIVVRDMEAAWAQLRMHHVRQISPRLQMIPISNPAAAGIKAMKFRDPDGHNLELLWFPEGKGNPVWHEPTKALFLGIDHTAMTVRSTENSITFYRDLLGMTVAGGTFNMGTEQEHLDSLPGARARVTGMKP
;
A
#
# COMPACT_ATOMS: atom_id res chain seq x y z
N ASP A 1 5.55 -2.13 -28.18
CA ASP A 1 5.90 -3.55 -28.08
C ASP A 1 7.19 -3.77 -27.28
N GLN A 2 8.27 -3.05 -27.56
CA GLN A 2 9.57 -3.23 -26.87
C GLN A 2 9.50 -2.95 -25.36
N LEU A 3 8.82 -1.87 -24.96
CA LEU A 3 8.69 -1.50 -23.54
C LEU A 3 7.96 -2.58 -22.71
N TRP A 4 6.92 -3.16 -23.27
CA TRP A 4 6.04 -4.10 -22.57
C TRP A 4 6.42 -5.57 -22.77
N GLY A 5 7.32 -5.87 -23.71
CA GLY A 5 7.63 -7.24 -24.09
C GLY A 5 6.45 -8.01 -24.70
N ILE A 6 5.44 -7.30 -25.18
CA ILE A 6 4.20 -7.84 -25.75
C ILE A 6 4.05 -7.28 -27.16
N PHE A 7 3.83 -8.17 -28.15
CA PHE A 7 3.67 -7.77 -29.54
C PHE A 7 2.24 -7.25 -29.82
N GLY A 8 2.13 -6.20 -30.63
CA GLY A 8 0.85 -5.61 -31.02
C GLY A 8 0.12 -4.86 -29.92
N VAL A 9 0.84 -4.31 -28.95
CA VAL A 9 0.26 -3.60 -27.81
C VAL A 9 -0.49 -2.35 -28.24
N ARG A 10 -1.74 -2.25 -27.75
CA ARG A 10 -2.47 -1.00 -27.68
C ARG A 10 -2.95 -0.83 -26.23
N ALA A 11 -2.68 0.31 -25.64
CA ALA A 11 -3.05 0.61 -24.26
C ALA A 11 -3.72 1.99 -24.17
N ARG A 12 -4.65 2.11 -23.22
CA ARG A 12 -5.15 3.39 -22.73
C ARG A 12 -4.46 3.70 -21.41
N VAL A 13 -3.90 4.88 -21.29
CA VAL A 13 -3.24 5.34 -20.07
C VAL A 13 -3.98 6.57 -19.55
N VAL A 14 -4.37 6.51 -18.29
CA VAL A 14 -4.99 7.65 -17.58
C VAL A 14 -4.09 8.04 -16.43
N ARG A 15 -3.66 9.29 -16.41
CA ARG A 15 -2.90 9.86 -15.29
C ARG A 15 -3.86 10.51 -14.31
N MET A 16 -3.71 10.14 -13.06
CA MET A 16 -4.44 10.69 -11.93
C MET A 16 -3.46 11.32 -10.94
N GLN A 17 -3.90 12.30 -10.19
CA GLN A 17 -3.10 12.95 -9.15
C GLN A 17 -3.80 12.85 -7.81
N LEU A 18 -3.05 12.54 -6.76
CA LEU A 18 -3.48 12.58 -5.38
C LEU A 18 -2.39 13.28 -4.55
N GLY A 19 -2.69 14.46 -4.03
CA GLY A 19 -1.67 15.33 -3.46
C GLY A 19 -0.62 15.69 -4.52
N GLU A 20 0.64 15.45 -4.22
CA GLU A 20 1.76 15.68 -5.15
C GLU A 20 2.15 14.43 -5.97
N GLN A 21 1.58 13.27 -5.65
CA GLN A 21 1.91 12.01 -6.30
C GLN A 21 0.99 11.75 -7.49
N GLN A 22 1.53 11.06 -8.49
CA GLN A 22 0.80 10.63 -9.68
C GLN A 22 0.61 9.11 -9.68
N LEU A 23 -0.53 8.69 -10.20
CA LEU A 23 -0.87 7.30 -10.47
C LEU A 23 -1.26 7.18 -11.94
N GLU A 24 -0.72 6.20 -12.64
CA GLU A 24 -1.16 5.84 -13.99
C GLU A 24 -2.00 4.58 -13.94
N LEU A 25 -3.22 4.66 -14.48
CA LEU A 25 -4.05 3.50 -14.76
C LEU A 25 -3.83 3.10 -16.21
N ILE A 26 -3.51 1.83 -16.43
CA ILE A 26 -3.14 1.29 -17.75
C ILE A 26 -4.10 0.17 -18.10
N GLU A 27 -4.90 0.39 -19.15
CA GLU A 27 -5.80 -0.61 -19.71
C GLU A 27 -5.24 -1.14 -21.02
N PHE A 28 -4.97 -2.44 -21.10
CA PHE A 28 -4.54 -3.07 -22.34
C PHE A 28 -5.76 -3.34 -23.23
N LEU A 29 -5.78 -2.70 -24.41
CA LEU A 29 -6.83 -2.87 -25.41
C LEU A 29 -6.48 -3.99 -26.42
N ALA A 30 -5.17 -4.30 -26.53
CA ALA A 30 -4.64 -5.40 -27.31
C ALA A 30 -3.27 -5.83 -26.76
N PRO A 31 -3.00 -7.11 -26.57
CA PRO A 31 -3.99 -8.19 -26.61
C PRO A 31 -5.01 -8.05 -25.47
N PRO A 32 -6.27 -8.54 -25.64
CA PRO A 32 -7.34 -8.33 -24.65
C PRO A 32 -7.27 -9.30 -23.47
N ASP A 33 -6.41 -10.31 -23.52
CA ASP A 33 -6.33 -11.36 -22.51
C ASP A 33 -5.59 -10.87 -21.26
N VAL A 34 -6.32 -10.46 -20.26
CA VAL A 34 -5.77 -10.10 -18.95
C VAL A 34 -5.84 -11.29 -17.99
N ARG A 35 -4.81 -11.49 -17.20
CA ARG A 35 -4.82 -12.45 -16.10
C ARG A 35 -5.31 -11.74 -14.84
N PRO A 36 -6.40 -12.19 -14.21
CA PRO A 36 -6.87 -11.61 -12.97
C PRO A 36 -5.88 -11.90 -11.83
N ILE A 37 -5.94 -11.08 -10.80
CA ILE A 37 -5.25 -11.36 -9.55
C ILE A 37 -5.78 -12.71 -9.01
N PRO A 38 -4.90 -13.64 -8.60
CA PRO A 38 -5.33 -14.94 -8.07
C PRO A 38 -6.31 -14.82 -6.89
N VAL A 39 -7.27 -15.74 -6.83
CA VAL A 39 -8.25 -15.84 -5.74
C VAL A 39 -8.22 -17.27 -5.19
N PRO A 40 -7.97 -17.49 -3.89
CA PRO A 40 -7.70 -16.47 -2.85
C PRO A 40 -6.35 -15.78 -3.04
N SER A 41 -6.21 -14.58 -2.50
CA SER A 41 -4.97 -13.81 -2.48
C SER A 41 -4.76 -13.21 -1.08
N TYR A 42 -3.58 -13.44 -0.51
CA TYR A 42 -3.24 -13.09 0.86
C TYR A 42 -2.10 -12.07 0.93
N SER A 43 -1.99 -11.37 2.04
CA SER A 43 -0.96 -10.34 2.23
C SER A 43 0.49 -10.87 2.23
N ASN A 44 0.68 -12.18 2.38
CA ASN A 44 1.98 -12.84 2.32
C ASN A 44 2.31 -13.46 0.96
N ASP A 45 1.46 -13.29 -0.05
CA ASP A 45 1.76 -13.71 -1.41
C ASP A 45 2.78 -12.77 -2.06
N LEU A 46 3.68 -13.30 -2.91
CA LEU A 46 4.75 -12.50 -3.53
C LEU A 46 4.22 -11.46 -4.55
N TRP A 47 3.01 -11.60 -5.03
CA TRP A 47 2.34 -10.60 -5.87
C TRP A 47 1.58 -9.54 -5.05
N PHE A 48 1.58 -9.65 -3.72
CA PHE A 48 0.93 -8.66 -2.88
C PHE A 48 1.76 -7.38 -2.85
N GLN A 49 1.22 -6.37 -3.49
CA GLN A 49 1.75 -5.01 -3.49
C GLN A 49 0.61 -4.07 -3.10
N HIS A 50 0.91 -3.00 -2.41
CA HIS A 50 -0.04 -1.95 -2.16
C HIS A 50 0.63 -0.57 -2.23
N PHE A 51 -0.18 0.46 -2.43
CA PHE A 51 0.21 1.82 -2.09
C PHE A 51 -0.67 2.33 -0.96
N ALA A 52 -0.05 3.10 -0.07
CA ALA A 52 -0.67 3.61 1.14
C ALA A 52 -1.11 5.06 0.94
N ILE A 53 -2.39 5.30 1.09
CA ILE A 53 -3.04 6.60 0.95
C ILE A 53 -3.19 7.21 2.33
N VAL A 54 -2.62 8.39 2.54
CA VAL A 54 -2.79 9.13 3.79
C VAL A 54 -4.11 9.87 3.78
N VAL A 55 -4.81 9.80 4.91
CA VAL A 55 -6.08 10.47 5.10
C VAL A 55 -6.01 11.42 6.30
N ARG A 56 -6.74 12.54 6.21
CA ARG A 56 -6.86 13.50 7.30
C ARG A 56 -7.74 12.99 8.44
N ASP A 57 -8.75 12.21 8.11
CA ASP A 57 -9.71 11.63 9.05
C ASP A 57 -10.00 10.19 8.63
N MET A 58 -9.54 9.25 9.44
CA MET A 58 -9.62 7.81 9.13
C MET A 58 -11.06 7.31 9.15
N GLU A 59 -11.87 7.76 10.10
CA GLU A 59 -13.24 7.34 10.26
C GLU A 59 -14.10 7.85 9.09
N ALA A 60 -13.92 9.11 8.69
CA ALA A 60 -14.62 9.69 7.54
C ALA A 60 -14.21 9.02 6.22
N ALA A 61 -12.91 8.79 6.00
CA ALA A 61 -12.41 8.09 4.81
C ALA A 61 -12.95 6.66 4.73
N TRP A 62 -12.92 5.95 5.85
CA TRP A 62 -13.48 4.61 5.94
C TRP A 62 -14.99 4.57 5.67
N ALA A 63 -15.75 5.52 6.25
CA ALA A 63 -17.18 5.62 5.99
C ALA A 63 -17.47 5.83 4.48
N GLN A 64 -16.68 6.68 3.82
CA GLN A 64 -16.80 6.90 2.37
C GLN A 64 -16.52 5.64 1.57
N LEU A 65 -15.45 4.89 1.88
CA LEU A 65 -15.14 3.63 1.19
C LEU A 65 -16.25 2.58 1.36
N ARG A 66 -16.83 2.49 2.55
CA ARG A 66 -17.95 1.56 2.80
C ARG A 66 -19.20 1.90 1.98
N MET A 67 -19.52 3.18 1.78
CA MET A 67 -20.62 3.60 0.89
C MET A 67 -20.40 3.14 -0.55
N HIS A 68 -19.15 3.02 -0.99
CA HIS A 68 -18.77 2.53 -2.31
C HIS A 68 -18.53 1.01 -2.37
N HIS A 69 -18.87 0.27 -1.32
CA HIS A 69 -18.81 -1.20 -1.25
C HIS A 69 -17.44 -1.78 -1.65
N VAL A 70 -16.34 -1.11 -1.28
CA VAL A 70 -15.00 -1.62 -1.55
C VAL A 70 -14.76 -2.98 -0.87
N ARG A 71 -13.99 -3.84 -1.50
CA ARG A 71 -13.63 -5.14 -0.93
C ARG A 71 -12.59 -4.95 0.16
N GLN A 72 -12.97 -5.29 1.39
CA GLN A 72 -12.07 -5.18 2.55
C GLN A 72 -11.04 -6.31 2.56
N ILE A 73 -9.81 -5.99 2.97
CA ILE A 73 -8.81 -6.96 3.44
C ILE A 73 -8.88 -6.96 4.96
N SER A 74 -8.65 -5.82 5.60
CA SER A 74 -8.78 -5.69 7.05
C SER A 74 -10.26 -5.76 7.46
N PRO A 75 -10.65 -6.62 8.41
CA PRO A 75 -12.04 -6.73 8.86
C PRO A 75 -12.52 -5.47 9.59
N ARG A 76 -11.60 -4.65 10.10
CA ARG A 76 -11.86 -3.39 10.81
C ARG A 76 -10.62 -2.51 10.80
N LEU A 77 -10.78 -1.24 11.18
CA LEU A 77 -9.67 -0.34 11.45
C LEU A 77 -8.72 -0.94 12.50
N GLN A 78 -7.42 -0.80 12.26
CA GLN A 78 -6.38 -1.17 13.22
C GLN A 78 -5.66 0.10 13.70
N MET A 79 -5.29 0.10 14.98
CA MET A 79 -4.38 1.10 15.55
C MET A 79 -3.12 0.38 15.99
N ILE A 80 -1.98 0.82 15.52
CA ILE A 80 -0.70 0.22 15.90
C ILE A 80 -0.45 0.44 17.39
N PRO A 81 -0.20 -0.63 18.16
CA PRO A 81 -0.08 -0.54 19.62
C PRO A 81 1.21 0.15 20.06
N ILE A 82 1.23 0.61 21.31
CA ILE A 82 2.40 1.27 21.93
C ILE A 82 3.60 0.35 22.07
N SER A 83 3.39 -0.97 22.02
CA SER A 83 4.48 -1.96 21.99
C SER A 83 5.34 -1.89 20.73
N ASN A 84 4.88 -1.19 19.68
CA ASN A 84 5.67 -0.80 18.51
C ASN A 84 5.88 0.72 18.51
N PRO A 85 6.87 1.26 19.25
CA PRO A 85 7.01 2.71 19.45
C PRO A 85 7.21 3.50 18.14
N ALA A 86 7.83 2.90 17.13
CA ALA A 86 8.08 3.55 15.85
C ALA A 86 6.77 3.91 15.13
N ALA A 87 5.76 3.05 15.22
CA ALA A 87 4.48 3.21 14.54
C ALA A 87 3.28 3.39 15.48
N ALA A 88 3.51 3.50 16.79
CA ALA A 88 2.45 3.62 17.79
C ALA A 88 1.44 4.73 17.46
N GLY A 89 0.15 4.40 17.54
CA GLY A 89 -0.96 5.31 17.31
C GLY A 89 -1.31 5.53 15.84
N ILE A 90 -0.50 5.08 14.88
CA ILE A 90 -0.88 5.09 13.47
C ILE A 90 -2.11 4.20 13.28
N LYS A 91 -3.11 4.73 12.58
CA LYS A 91 -4.27 3.94 12.16
C LYS A 91 -4.08 3.46 10.73
N ALA A 92 -4.45 2.21 10.48
CA ALA A 92 -4.30 1.58 9.18
C ALA A 92 -5.49 0.69 8.83
N MET A 93 -5.75 0.54 7.52
CA MET A 93 -6.74 -0.36 6.99
C MET A 93 -6.45 -0.72 5.55
N LYS A 94 -6.53 -1.99 5.20
CA LYS A 94 -6.31 -2.49 3.84
C LYS A 94 -7.61 -2.88 3.15
N PHE A 95 -7.69 -2.59 1.86
CA PHE A 95 -8.84 -2.88 1.00
C PHE A 95 -8.38 -3.13 -0.44
N ARG A 96 -9.30 -3.43 -1.33
CA ARG A 96 -9.03 -3.68 -2.74
C ARG A 96 -9.83 -2.74 -3.63
N ASP A 97 -9.23 -2.36 -4.75
CA ASP A 97 -9.92 -1.70 -5.85
C ASP A 97 -10.86 -2.68 -6.61
N PRO A 98 -11.60 -2.24 -7.64
CA PRO A 98 -12.46 -3.11 -8.42
C PRO A 98 -11.75 -4.30 -9.08
N ASP A 99 -10.50 -4.13 -9.52
CA ASP A 99 -9.72 -5.17 -10.18
C ASP A 99 -8.98 -6.09 -9.20
N GLY A 100 -8.92 -5.70 -7.93
CA GLY A 100 -8.32 -6.48 -6.85
C GLY A 100 -6.94 -6.03 -6.42
N HIS A 101 -6.44 -4.91 -6.92
CA HIS A 101 -5.19 -4.32 -6.43
C HIS A 101 -5.36 -3.91 -4.97
N ASN A 102 -4.31 -4.09 -4.19
CA ASN A 102 -4.36 -3.82 -2.77
C ASN A 102 -4.02 -2.35 -2.50
N LEU A 103 -4.78 -1.76 -1.60
CA LEU A 103 -4.64 -0.39 -1.14
C LEU A 103 -4.64 -0.35 0.37
N GLU A 104 -4.01 0.66 0.94
CA GLU A 104 -4.02 0.90 2.37
C GLU A 104 -4.44 2.34 2.65
N LEU A 105 -5.30 2.55 3.66
CA LEU A 105 -5.45 3.86 4.27
C LEU A 105 -4.51 3.96 5.46
N LEU A 106 -3.90 5.14 5.62
CA LEU A 106 -3.07 5.51 6.77
C LEU A 106 -3.54 6.84 7.35
N TRP A 107 -3.54 6.90 8.67
CA TRP A 107 -3.67 8.15 9.40
C TRP A 107 -2.55 8.24 10.44
N PHE A 108 -1.86 9.37 10.44
CA PHE A 108 -0.74 9.62 11.35
C PHE A 108 -1.19 10.52 12.50
N PRO A 109 -0.92 10.15 13.77
CA PRO A 109 -1.08 11.07 14.89
C PRO A 109 -0.02 12.17 14.84
N GLU A 110 -0.22 13.24 15.57
CA GLU A 110 0.74 14.35 15.67
C GLU A 110 2.16 13.84 15.99
N GLY A 111 3.16 14.38 15.29
CA GLY A 111 4.56 13.99 15.44
C GLY A 111 4.96 12.68 14.76
N LYS A 112 4.07 12.04 13.99
CA LYS A 112 4.34 10.85 13.20
C LYS A 112 4.13 11.11 11.69
N GLY A 113 4.81 10.33 10.86
CA GLY A 113 4.74 10.48 9.41
C GLY A 113 5.52 11.69 8.89
N ASN A 114 5.29 12.03 7.62
CA ASN A 114 5.86 13.22 7.02
C ASN A 114 5.10 14.46 7.52
N PRO A 115 5.77 15.55 7.90
CA PRO A 115 5.13 16.81 8.31
C PRO A 115 4.06 17.33 7.34
N VAL A 116 4.20 17.08 6.05
CA VAL A 116 3.23 17.47 5.02
C VAL A 116 1.83 16.90 5.28
N TRP A 117 1.74 15.75 5.95
CA TRP A 117 0.45 15.12 6.28
C TRP A 117 -0.34 15.86 7.36
N HIS A 118 0.30 16.81 8.05
CA HIS A 118 -0.31 17.60 9.14
C HIS A 118 -0.61 19.04 8.70
N GLU A 119 -0.33 19.38 7.43
CA GLU A 119 -0.65 20.71 6.92
C GLU A 119 -2.16 20.95 6.85
N PRO A 120 -2.63 22.16 7.16
CA PRO A 120 -4.05 22.50 7.09
C PRO A 120 -4.62 22.33 5.68
N THR A 121 -5.63 21.49 5.52
CA THR A 121 -6.30 21.25 4.25
C THR A 121 -7.75 20.83 4.45
N LYS A 122 -8.60 21.06 3.43
CA LYS A 122 -9.97 20.54 3.38
C LYS A 122 -10.04 19.14 2.75
N ALA A 123 -8.97 18.69 2.10
CA ALA A 123 -8.92 17.37 1.47
C ALA A 123 -9.05 16.26 2.51
N LEU A 124 -9.79 15.22 2.20
CA LEU A 124 -9.89 14.02 3.03
C LEU A 124 -8.76 13.04 2.75
N PHE A 125 -8.44 12.82 1.46
CA PHE A 125 -7.33 12.02 1.00
C PHE A 125 -6.17 12.96 0.63
N LEU A 126 -5.01 12.77 1.26
CA LEU A 126 -3.91 13.76 1.22
C LEU A 126 -2.87 13.44 0.17
N GLY A 127 -2.55 12.18 -0.03
CA GLY A 127 -1.50 11.74 -0.95
C GLY A 127 -1.12 10.29 -0.71
N ILE A 128 -0.07 9.84 -1.39
CA ILE A 128 0.50 8.49 -1.24
C ILE A 128 1.78 8.59 -0.44
N ASP A 129 1.83 7.89 0.71
CA ASP A 129 3.00 7.88 1.59
C ASP A 129 4.09 6.94 1.07
N HIS A 130 3.70 5.72 0.72
CA HIS A 130 4.64 4.71 0.23
C HIS A 130 3.95 3.68 -0.67
N THR A 131 4.78 2.91 -1.35
CA THR A 131 4.39 1.64 -1.95
C THR A 131 5.11 0.51 -1.21
N ALA A 132 4.46 -0.62 -1.07
CA ALA A 132 5.04 -1.78 -0.42
C ALA A 132 4.80 -3.05 -1.23
N MET A 133 5.71 -4.00 -1.10
CA MET A 133 5.60 -5.31 -1.74
C MET A 133 6.07 -6.41 -0.80
N THR A 134 5.42 -7.56 -0.86
CA THR A 134 5.84 -8.73 -0.12
C THR A 134 7.02 -9.40 -0.82
N VAL A 135 8.05 -9.68 -0.05
CA VAL A 135 9.29 -10.30 -0.56
C VAL A 135 9.58 -11.61 0.18
N ARG A 136 10.25 -12.54 -0.50
CA ARG A 136 10.63 -13.84 0.07
C ARG A 136 11.77 -13.72 1.09
N SER A 137 12.74 -12.85 0.82
CA SER A 137 13.92 -12.61 1.65
C SER A 137 14.24 -11.13 1.66
N THR A 138 14.20 -10.55 2.85
CA THR A 138 14.56 -9.13 3.05
C THR A 138 16.01 -8.89 2.66
N GLU A 139 16.93 -9.79 3.02
CA GLU A 139 18.36 -9.65 2.75
C GLU A 139 18.63 -9.60 1.25
N ASN A 140 18.08 -10.53 0.48
CA ASN A 140 18.25 -10.56 -0.97
C ASN A 140 17.62 -9.32 -1.63
N SER A 141 16.47 -8.88 -1.14
CA SER A 141 15.81 -7.67 -1.64
C SER A 141 16.62 -6.42 -1.32
N ILE A 142 17.15 -6.29 -0.09
CA ILE A 142 18.06 -5.18 0.26
C ILE A 142 19.27 -5.15 -0.67
N THR A 143 19.90 -6.30 -0.91
CA THR A 143 21.05 -6.39 -1.85
C THR A 143 20.66 -5.86 -3.23
N PHE A 144 19.51 -6.29 -3.76
CA PHE A 144 19.02 -5.82 -5.06
C PHE A 144 18.74 -4.30 -5.06
N TYR A 145 17.92 -3.82 -4.13
CA TYR A 145 17.50 -2.41 -4.14
C TYR A 145 18.62 -1.46 -3.74
N ARG A 146 19.46 -1.83 -2.78
CA ARG A 146 20.59 -1.00 -2.33
C ARG A 146 21.76 -1.07 -3.28
N ASP A 147 22.25 -2.27 -3.60
CA ASP A 147 23.55 -2.43 -4.27
C ASP A 147 23.42 -2.26 -5.78
N LEU A 148 22.26 -2.60 -6.36
CA LEU A 148 22.03 -2.46 -7.79
C LEU A 148 21.32 -1.14 -8.13
N LEU A 149 20.31 -0.74 -7.35
CA LEU A 149 19.49 0.45 -7.66
C LEU A 149 19.90 1.69 -6.86
N GLY A 150 20.85 1.57 -5.94
CA GLY A 150 21.39 2.70 -5.17
C GLY A 150 20.47 3.23 -4.07
N MET A 151 19.40 2.50 -3.71
CA MET A 151 18.53 2.91 -2.62
C MET A 151 19.20 2.74 -1.26
N THR A 152 18.76 3.53 -0.28
CA THR A 152 19.25 3.44 1.10
C THR A 152 18.19 2.83 2.02
N VAL A 153 18.64 2.07 3.05
CA VAL A 153 17.74 1.56 4.10
C VAL A 153 17.38 2.70 5.03
N ALA A 154 16.10 3.05 5.08
CA ALA A 154 15.58 4.16 5.90
C ALA A 154 15.14 3.73 7.31
N GLY A 155 15.12 2.43 7.58
CA GLY A 155 14.71 1.86 8.87
C GLY A 155 13.85 0.61 8.67
N GLY A 156 13.33 0.10 9.77
CA GLY A 156 12.46 -1.06 9.72
C GLY A 156 11.76 -1.34 11.03
N THR A 157 10.72 -2.16 10.96
CA THR A 157 9.94 -2.62 12.11
C THR A 157 9.67 -4.11 11.98
N PHE A 158 9.34 -4.72 13.11
CA PHE A 158 8.82 -6.07 13.15
C PHE A 158 7.40 -6.04 13.71
N ASN A 159 6.44 -6.25 12.83
CA ASN A 159 5.03 -6.13 13.15
C ASN A 159 4.44 -7.51 13.39
N MET A 160 3.71 -7.69 14.50
CA MET A 160 3.05 -8.93 14.88
C MET A 160 1.91 -8.65 15.85
N GLY A 161 1.17 -9.71 16.21
CA GLY A 161 0.06 -9.63 17.15
C GLY A 161 -1.27 -9.39 16.45
N THR A 162 -2.30 -9.27 17.26
CA THR A 162 -3.70 -9.23 16.80
C THR A 162 -3.96 -8.08 15.81
N GLU A 163 -3.34 -6.93 16.01
CA GLU A 163 -3.49 -5.78 15.12
C GLU A 163 -2.93 -6.06 13.73
N GLN A 164 -1.75 -6.70 13.66
CA GLN A 164 -1.15 -7.09 12.37
C GLN A 164 -1.93 -8.21 11.69
N GLU A 165 -2.38 -9.21 12.46
CA GLU A 165 -3.24 -10.28 11.94
C GLU A 165 -4.54 -9.72 11.33
N HIS A 166 -5.16 -8.78 12.01
CA HIS A 166 -6.37 -8.12 11.50
C HIS A 166 -6.07 -7.18 10.32
N LEU A 167 -4.96 -6.45 10.35
CA LEU A 167 -4.59 -5.55 9.25
C LEU A 167 -4.42 -6.32 7.94
N ASP A 168 -3.76 -7.49 8.02
CA ASP A 168 -3.49 -8.35 6.87
C ASP A 168 -4.57 -9.41 6.60
N SER A 169 -5.54 -9.56 7.50
CA SER A 169 -6.49 -10.68 7.49
C SER A 169 -5.78 -12.03 7.39
N LEU A 170 -4.70 -12.18 8.14
CA LEU A 170 -3.80 -13.34 8.10
C LEU A 170 -3.47 -13.80 9.52
N PRO A 171 -4.08 -14.88 10.03
CA PRO A 171 -3.77 -15.42 11.35
C PRO A 171 -2.29 -15.78 11.50
N GLY A 172 -1.68 -15.40 12.61
CA GLY A 172 -0.26 -15.62 12.89
C GLY A 172 0.69 -14.72 12.09
N ALA A 173 0.19 -13.65 11.47
CA ALA A 173 0.99 -12.73 10.68
C ALA A 173 2.18 -12.17 11.48
N ARG A 174 3.36 -12.28 10.88
CA ARG A 174 4.60 -11.67 11.37
C ARG A 174 5.31 -11.04 10.19
N ALA A 175 5.31 -9.72 10.15
CA ALA A 175 5.87 -8.97 9.03
C ALA A 175 7.13 -8.20 9.46
N ARG A 176 8.25 -8.51 8.83
CA ARG A 176 9.43 -7.67 8.90
C ARG A 176 9.31 -6.61 7.80
N VAL A 177 9.14 -5.38 8.20
CA VAL A 177 9.02 -4.24 7.28
C VAL A 177 10.37 -3.54 7.21
N THR A 178 10.85 -3.26 6.00
CA THR A 178 12.09 -2.51 5.76
C THR A 178 11.77 -1.36 4.82
N GLY A 179 11.91 -0.14 5.31
CA GLY A 179 11.78 1.06 4.52
C GLY A 179 13.01 1.30 3.66
N MET A 180 12.80 1.58 2.39
CA MET A 180 13.86 1.98 1.44
C MET A 180 13.52 3.37 0.89
N LYS A 181 14.55 4.16 0.62
CA LYS A 181 14.42 5.49 0.00
C LYS A 181 15.55 5.71 -1.01
N PRO A 182 15.37 6.61 -1.98
CA PRO A 182 16.42 7.04 -2.89
C PRO A 182 17.66 7.55 -2.18
#